data_d7624d7d59dd87ccc7bd780120380c55
#
_entry.id   d7624d7d59dd87ccc7bd780120380c55
#
_cell.length_a   1.000
_cell.length_b   1.000
_cell.length_c   1.000
_cell.angle_alpha   90.00
_cell.angle_beta   90.00
_cell.angle_gamma   90.00
#
_symmetry.space_group_name_H-M   'P 1'
#
loop_
_entity.id
_entity.type
_entity.pdbx_description
1 polymer ?
#
loop_
_entity_poly.entity_id
_entity_poly.type
_entity_poly.pdbx_seq_one_letter_code
_entity_poly.pdbx_strand_id
1 'polypeptide(L)'
;MEESQKKVALVTGASSGIGRAISARLLALGYEVYGIGRQFPAELPKALVNATYRSAGTRPQAPLAPEAEAAARTPTNPSASEIAAAAGSPAAFHPIVCDLLDTKKLQSVVAALQKEWKQEKRTLTLLVNNAGTAYYGLHEELRPEGISEMVRVNLEVPMLLTQQLLRTLKQNHGTVINISSVTAIGSNPHGVAYGATKAGLLSFSRSLFDEARKYGVRVTAILPDMTDTELYRHADFTADPAMDAHLEAEDVADAVEYALTTRAGTCVPEIILRPQLHRIKKK
;
A
#
# COMPACT_ATOMS: atom_id res chain seq x y z
N MET A 1 -25.97 -16.77 14.67
CA MET A 1 -25.19 -15.58 14.24
C MET A 1 -23.81 -16.10 13.86
N GLU A 2 -23.46 -16.12 12.57
CA GLU A 2 -22.09 -16.45 12.16
C GLU A 2 -21.17 -15.37 12.72
N GLU A 3 -20.22 -15.77 13.52
CA GLU A 3 -19.14 -14.90 14.00
C GLU A 3 -18.39 -14.39 12.76
N SER A 4 -18.54 -13.12 12.43
CA SER A 4 -17.88 -12.49 11.28
C SER A 4 -16.37 -12.69 11.42
N GLN A 5 -15.79 -13.50 10.54
CA GLN A 5 -14.33 -13.75 10.55
C GLN A 5 -13.59 -12.42 10.37
N LYS A 6 -12.65 -12.14 11.27
CA LYS A 6 -11.84 -10.92 11.22
C LYS A 6 -10.97 -10.92 9.97
N LYS A 7 -11.09 -9.88 9.17
CA LYS A 7 -10.28 -9.67 7.96
C LYS A 7 -8.89 -9.18 8.34
N VAL A 8 -7.87 -9.88 7.88
CA VAL A 8 -6.47 -9.54 8.11
C VAL A 8 -5.87 -8.87 6.88
N ALA A 9 -5.09 -7.82 7.12
CA ALA A 9 -4.19 -7.20 6.15
C ALA A 9 -2.74 -7.34 6.59
N LEU A 10 -1.86 -7.75 5.69
CA LEU A 10 -0.40 -7.72 5.87
C LEU A 10 0.18 -6.55 5.09
N VAL A 11 0.90 -5.65 5.76
CA VAL A 11 1.47 -4.43 5.16
C VAL A 11 2.98 -4.41 5.39
N THR A 12 3.77 -4.33 4.33
CA THR A 12 5.22 -4.14 4.44
C THR A 12 5.59 -2.66 4.47
N GLY A 13 6.64 -2.30 5.23
CA GLY A 13 7.05 -0.90 5.41
C GLY A 13 6.05 -0.08 6.23
N ALA A 14 5.34 -0.72 7.16
CA ALA A 14 4.24 -0.11 7.93
C ALA A 14 4.68 0.88 9.02
N SER A 15 5.98 0.99 9.29
CA SER A 15 6.48 1.81 10.41
C SER A 15 6.50 3.32 10.12
N SER A 16 6.47 3.74 8.85
CA SER A 16 6.58 5.16 8.46
C SER A 16 5.90 5.45 7.12
N GLY A 17 5.80 6.73 6.77
CA GLY A 17 5.36 7.22 5.46
C GLY A 17 4.07 6.57 4.96
N ILE A 18 4.06 6.20 3.68
CA ILE A 18 2.91 5.60 2.99
C ILE A 18 2.40 4.35 3.71
N GLY A 19 3.28 3.43 4.14
CA GLY A 19 2.85 2.20 4.80
C GLY A 19 2.14 2.43 6.13
N ARG A 20 2.55 3.46 6.88
CA ARG A 20 1.88 3.87 8.12
C ARG A 20 0.50 4.46 7.82
N ALA A 21 0.39 5.34 6.83
CA ALA A 21 -0.89 5.94 6.42
C ALA A 21 -1.87 4.86 5.93
N ILE A 22 -1.40 3.92 5.09
CA ILE A 22 -2.20 2.77 4.65
C ILE A 22 -2.66 1.94 5.85
N SER A 23 -1.76 1.62 6.80
CA SER A 23 -2.12 0.84 7.99
C SER A 23 -3.20 1.52 8.81
N ALA A 24 -3.11 2.83 9.04
CA ALA A 24 -4.12 3.61 9.74
C ALA A 24 -5.47 3.58 9.01
N ARG A 25 -5.46 3.72 7.67
CA ARG A 25 -6.67 3.64 6.86
C ARG A 25 -7.32 2.25 6.91
N LEU A 26 -6.53 1.18 6.86
CA LEU A 26 -7.04 -0.19 6.94
C LEU A 26 -7.64 -0.52 8.30
N LEU A 27 -7.04 -0.01 9.39
CA LEU A 27 -7.64 -0.11 10.73
C LEU A 27 -9.00 0.57 10.78
N ALA A 28 -9.12 1.78 10.19
CA ALA A 28 -10.39 2.51 10.10
C ALA A 28 -11.44 1.76 9.25
N LEU A 29 -11.02 0.97 8.27
CA LEU A 29 -11.87 0.08 7.47
C LEU A 29 -12.19 -1.26 8.16
N GLY A 30 -11.76 -1.45 9.42
CA GLY A 30 -12.06 -2.63 10.22
C GLY A 30 -11.15 -3.83 9.98
N TYR A 31 -10.01 -3.65 9.29
CA TYR A 31 -9.01 -4.71 9.16
C TYR A 31 -8.20 -4.84 10.45
N GLU A 32 -7.85 -6.06 10.78
CA GLU A 32 -6.74 -6.34 11.69
C GLU A 32 -5.45 -6.27 10.89
N VAL A 33 -4.52 -5.37 11.26
CA VAL A 33 -3.36 -5.04 10.45
C VAL A 33 -2.08 -5.59 11.06
N TYR A 34 -1.39 -6.45 10.33
CA TYR A 34 -0.04 -6.92 10.64
C TYR A 34 0.96 -6.10 9.83
N GLY A 35 1.69 -5.23 10.51
CA GLY A 35 2.62 -4.31 9.89
C GLY A 35 4.07 -4.78 10.01
N ILE A 36 4.75 -5.07 8.90
CA ILE A 36 6.17 -5.43 8.90
C ILE A 36 7.02 -4.17 8.71
N GLY A 37 8.02 -3.99 9.57
CA GLY A 37 9.00 -2.91 9.51
C GLY A 37 10.31 -3.27 10.19
N ARG A 38 11.39 -2.53 9.92
CA ARG A 38 12.70 -2.73 10.56
C ARG A 38 12.68 -2.32 12.04
N GLN A 39 11.89 -1.32 12.36
CA GLN A 39 11.70 -0.81 13.73
C GLN A 39 10.34 -0.13 13.84
N PHE A 40 9.80 -0.12 15.03
CA PHE A 40 8.62 0.65 15.39
C PHE A 40 8.94 1.52 16.61
N PRO A 41 8.32 2.69 16.78
CA PRO A 41 8.48 3.48 18.01
C PRO A 41 7.92 2.70 19.20
N ALA A 42 8.49 2.95 20.40
CA ALA A 42 8.04 2.31 21.65
C ALA A 42 6.54 2.56 21.92
N GLU A 43 6.06 3.77 21.61
CA GLU A 43 4.65 4.11 21.59
C GLU A 43 4.19 4.23 20.13
N LEU A 44 3.21 3.43 19.76
CA LEU A 44 2.63 3.51 18.42
C LEU A 44 1.91 4.85 18.23
N PRO A 45 2.03 5.48 17.06
CA PRO A 45 1.30 6.70 16.75
C PRO A 45 -0.21 6.53 17.00
N LYS A 46 -0.86 7.58 17.52
CA LYS A 46 -2.30 7.58 17.82
C LYS A 46 -3.16 7.12 16.65
N ALA A 47 -2.74 7.41 15.42
CA ALA A 47 -3.40 6.94 14.21
C ALA A 47 -3.44 5.41 14.07
N LEU A 48 -2.47 4.68 14.66
CA LEU A 48 -2.44 3.21 14.67
C LEU A 48 -3.09 2.60 15.92
N VAL A 49 -3.34 3.40 16.95
CA VAL A 49 -3.94 2.92 18.22
C VAL A 49 -5.44 3.23 18.26
N ASN A 50 -5.85 4.39 17.74
CA ASN A 50 -7.20 4.94 17.85
C ASN A 50 -7.82 5.17 16.46
N ALA A 51 -7.62 4.28 15.50
CA ALA A 51 -8.21 4.41 14.18
C ALA A 51 -9.74 4.27 14.27
N THR A 52 -10.41 5.35 14.68
CA THR A 52 -11.84 5.51 14.44
C THR A 52 -12.03 6.10 13.04
N TYR A 53 -12.84 5.46 12.23
CA TYR A 53 -13.22 5.97 10.92
C TYR A 53 -13.79 7.39 11.08
N ARG A 54 -13.05 8.38 10.62
CA ARG A 54 -13.62 9.68 10.27
C ARG A 54 -13.97 9.55 8.79
N SER A 55 -15.27 9.58 8.47
CA SER A 55 -15.71 9.80 7.10
C SER A 55 -14.86 10.92 6.53
N ALA A 56 -14.34 10.75 5.32
CA ALA A 56 -13.62 11.81 4.62
C ALA A 56 -14.50 13.07 4.66
N GLY A 57 -14.30 13.88 5.71
CA GLY A 57 -14.88 15.21 5.80
C GLY A 57 -14.38 15.91 4.56
N THR A 58 -15.31 16.43 3.77
CA THR A 58 -15.08 17.22 2.59
C THR A 58 -13.85 18.12 2.82
N ARG A 59 -12.71 17.74 2.20
CA ARG A 59 -11.63 18.72 1.96
C ARG A 59 -12.30 19.91 1.27
N PRO A 60 -11.96 21.16 1.60
CA PRO A 60 -12.48 22.32 0.90
C PRO A 60 -12.17 22.15 -0.60
N GLN A 61 -13.19 21.86 -1.40
CA GLN A 61 -13.05 21.86 -2.84
C GLN A 61 -12.87 23.31 -3.29
N ALA A 62 -11.87 23.55 -4.13
CA ALA A 62 -11.81 24.78 -4.89
C ALA A 62 -13.12 24.89 -5.72
N PRO A 63 -13.69 26.09 -5.91
CA PRO A 63 -14.97 26.25 -6.57
C PRO A 63 -14.91 25.74 -8.01
N LEU A 64 -15.71 24.72 -8.31
CA LEU A 64 -15.94 24.21 -9.65
C LEU A 64 -16.93 25.14 -10.38
N ALA A 65 -16.72 25.32 -11.68
CA ALA A 65 -17.63 26.06 -12.56
C ALA A 65 -19.02 25.38 -12.62
N PRO A 66 -20.11 26.11 -12.96
CA PRO A 66 -21.49 25.65 -12.74
C PRO A 66 -21.88 24.45 -13.60
N GLU A 67 -22.67 23.59 -12.98
CA GLU A 67 -23.09 22.26 -13.40
C GLU A 67 -24.10 22.24 -14.55
N ALA A 68 -23.99 21.15 -15.34
CA ALA A 68 -25.12 20.65 -16.14
C ALA A 68 -25.77 19.49 -15.38
N GLU A 69 -27.07 19.62 -15.07
CA GLU A 69 -27.88 18.59 -14.40
C GLU A 69 -27.96 17.29 -15.22
N ALA A 70 -27.51 16.18 -14.63
CA ALA A 70 -27.83 14.84 -15.11
C ALA A 70 -28.35 14.00 -13.94
N ALA A 71 -29.58 13.50 -14.08
CA ALA A 71 -30.28 12.69 -13.08
C ALA A 71 -29.51 11.41 -12.73
N ALA A 72 -29.04 11.30 -11.51
CA ALA A 72 -28.32 10.13 -10.97
C ALA A 72 -29.29 9.08 -10.45
N ARG A 73 -29.21 7.86 -10.99
CA ARG A 73 -29.64 6.64 -10.30
C ARG A 73 -28.51 6.22 -9.35
N THR A 74 -28.76 6.28 -8.06
CA THR A 74 -27.84 5.88 -6.99
C THR A 74 -27.81 4.35 -6.86
N PRO A 75 -26.68 3.67 -7.07
CA PRO A 75 -26.49 2.31 -6.55
C PRO A 75 -26.17 2.42 -5.06
N THR A 76 -26.91 1.73 -4.21
CA THR A 76 -26.64 1.62 -2.78
C THR A 76 -25.41 0.74 -2.56
N ASN A 77 -24.23 1.36 -2.50
CA ASN A 77 -23.07 0.72 -1.89
C ASN A 77 -23.21 0.85 -0.37
N PRO A 78 -22.85 -0.20 0.42
CA PRO A 78 -22.82 -0.08 1.87
C PRO A 78 -21.88 1.07 2.24
N SER A 79 -22.37 1.98 3.05
CA SER A 79 -21.58 3.10 3.55
C SER A 79 -20.40 2.58 4.38
N ALA A 80 -19.31 3.31 4.43
CA ALA A 80 -18.17 2.94 5.26
C ALA A 80 -18.53 2.76 6.74
N SER A 81 -19.61 3.41 7.20
CA SER A 81 -20.20 3.20 8.54
C SER A 81 -20.85 1.83 8.69
N GLU A 82 -21.45 1.27 7.65
CA GLU A 82 -22.03 -0.09 7.67
C GLU A 82 -20.93 -1.15 7.64
N ILE A 83 -19.80 -0.88 6.97
CA ILE A 83 -18.59 -1.73 7.00
C ILE A 83 -17.96 -1.73 8.39
N ALA A 84 -17.87 -0.57 9.04
CA ALA A 84 -17.32 -0.43 10.40
C ALA A 84 -18.24 -1.04 11.48
N ALA A 85 -19.57 -0.95 11.31
CA ALA A 85 -20.56 -1.51 12.25
C ALA A 85 -20.59 -3.05 12.23
N ALA A 86 -20.14 -3.69 11.14
CA ALA A 86 -20.01 -5.15 11.05
C ALA A 86 -18.76 -5.70 11.76
N ALA A 87 -17.86 -4.85 12.23
CA ALA A 87 -16.63 -5.24 12.92
C ALA A 87 -16.85 -5.34 14.43
N GLY A 88 -17.22 -6.50 14.92
CA GLY A 88 -17.57 -6.77 16.33
C GLY A 88 -16.42 -6.75 17.35
N SER A 89 -15.26 -6.14 17.07
CA SER A 89 -14.14 -5.88 18.00
C SER A 89 -13.28 -4.76 17.44
N PRO A 90 -12.63 -3.92 18.27
CA PRO A 90 -11.76 -2.87 17.76
C PRO A 90 -10.66 -3.46 16.88
N ALA A 91 -10.44 -2.85 15.73
CA ALA A 91 -9.35 -3.19 14.83
C ALA A 91 -8.01 -3.04 15.57
N ALA A 92 -7.11 -4.00 15.42
CA ALA A 92 -5.82 -4.01 16.12
C ALA A 92 -4.65 -3.91 15.13
N PHE A 93 -3.62 -3.16 15.52
CA PHE A 93 -2.35 -3.11 14.80
C PHE A 93 -1.31 -3.99 15.50
N HIS A 94 -0.71 -4.90 14.75
CA HIS A 94 0.31 -5.84 15.20
C HIS A 94 1.65 -5.48 14.55
N PRO A 95 2.57 -4.81 15.26
CA PRO A 95 3.89 -4.49 14.74
C PRO A 95 4.76 -5.75 14.69
N ILE A 96 5.38 -5.99 13.54
CA ILE A 96 6.30 -7.10 13.31
C ILE A 96 7.66 -6.56 12.91
N VAL A 97 8.64 -6.73 13.80
CA VAL A 97 10.01 -6.31 13.53
C VAL A 97 10.72 -7.38 12.70
N CYS A 98 10.96 -7.07 11.42
CA CYS A 98 11.66 -7.94 10.51
C CYS A 98 12.41 -7.12 9.45
N ASP A 99 13.69 -7.45 9.23
CA ASP A 99 14.44 -6.92 8.10
C ASP A 99 14.05 -7.72 6.85
N LEU A 100 13.58 -7.02 5.83
CA LEU A 100 13.17 -7.61 4.55
C LEU A 100 14.35 -8.15 3.74
N LEU A 101 15.58 -7.74 4.03
CA LEU A 101 16.78 -8.29 3.41
C LEU A 101 17.08 -9.71 3.89
N ASP A 102 16.62 -10.09 5.08
CA ASP A 102 16.66 -11.47 5.55
C ASP A 102 15.40 -12.22 5.08
N THR A 103 15.40 -12.60 3.81
CA THR A 103 14.25 -13.27 3.18
C THR A 103 13.90 -14.61 3.83
N LYS A 104 14.87 -15.33 4.39
CA LYS A 104 14.62 -16.59 5.12
C LYS A 104 13.85 -16.34 6.42
N LYS A 105 14.27 -15.34 7.20
CA LYS A 105 13.57 -14.92 8.40
C LYS A 105 12.18 -14.42 8.08
N LEU A 106 12.05 -13.59 7.02
CA LEU A 106 10.76 -13.09 6.56
C LEU A 106 9.78 -14.22 6.23
N GLN A 107 10.21 -15.22 5.45
CA GLN A 107 9.39 -16.38 5.11
C GLN A 107 8.97 -17.17 6.34
N SER A 108 9.88 -17.35 7.32
CA SER A 108 9.58 -18.03 8.57
C SER A 108 8.57 -17.26 9.42
N VAL A 109 8.70 -15.93 9.50
CA VAL A 109 7.75 -15.06 10.21
C VAL A 109 6.36 -15.16 9.56
N VAL A 110 6.27 -15.06 8.24
CA VAL A 110 4.99 -15.16 7.53
C VAL A 110 4.35 -16.54 7.69
N ALA A 111 5.14 -17.62 7.68
CA ALA A 111 4.64 -18.97 7.95
C ALA A 111 4.07 -19.11 9.37
N ALA A 112 4.72 -18.50 10.37
CA ALA A 112 4.21 -18.47 11.74
C ALA A 112 2.89 -17.70 11.84
N LEU A 113 2.79 -16.54 11.18
CA LEU A 113 1.56 -15.75 11.11
C LEU A 113 0.41 -16.52 10.44
N GLN A 114 0.66 -17.21 9.33
CA GLN A 114 -0.36 -18.02 8.67
C GLN A 114 -0.91 -19.13 9.60
N LYS A 115 -0.03 -19.73 10.42
CA LYS A 115 -0.44 -20.71 11.42
C LYS A 115 -1.29 -20.08 12.53
N GLU A 116 -0.86 -18.92 13.06
CA GLU A 116 -1.59 -18.13 14.05
C GLU A 116 -2.98 -17.75 13.54
N TRP A 117 -3.07 -17.13 12.36
CA TRP A 117 -4.35 -16.72 11.77
C TRP A 117 -5.32 -17.90 11.60
N LYS A 118 -4.80 -19.06 11.19
CA LYS A 118 -5.63 -20.27 11.08
C LYS A 118 -6.15 -20.73 12.43
N GLN A 119 -5.32 -20.71 13.48
CA GLN A 119 -5.72 -21.11 14.84
C GLN A 119 -6.76 -20.16 15.44
N GLU A 120 -6.62 -18.87 15.19
CA GLU A 120 -7.49 -17.83 15.71
C GLU A 120 -8.69 -17.50 14.81
N LYS A 121 -8.91 -18.31 13.77
CA LYS A 121 -9.99 -18.12 12.78
C LYS A 121 -9.97 -16.74 12.11
N ARG A 122 -8.78 -16.16 11.93
CA ARG A 122 -8.55 -14.92 11.20
C ARG A 122 -8.36 -15.23 9.71
N THR A 123 -8.82 -14.31 8.86
CA THR A 123 -8.82 -14.52 7.40
C THR A 123 -7.96 -13.48 6.71
N LEU A 124 -6.78 -13.90 6.21
CA LEU A 124 -5.96 -13.02 5.36
C LEU A 124 -6.71 -12.72 4.05
N THR A 125 -7.05 -11.47 3.86
CA THR A 125 -7.76 -10.98 2.66
C THR A 125 -7.02 -9.88 1.93
N LEU A 126 -5.92 -9.33 2.50
CA LEU A 126 -5.17 -8.25 1.89
C LEU A 126 -3.66 -8.39 2.13
N LEU A 127 -2.90 -8.32 1.04
CA LEU A 127 -1.45 -8.11 1.06
C LEU A 127 -1.13 -6.75 0.44
N VAL A 128 -0.41 -5.89 1.18
CA VAL A 128 0.11 -4.61 0.67
C VAL A 128 1.63 -4.66 0.65
N ASN A 129 2.19 -4.79 -0.53
CA ASN A 129 3.62 -4.68 -0.80
C ASN A 129 3.97 -3.19 -0.97
N ASN A 130 4.27 -2.53 0.15
CA ASN A 130 4.57 -1.10 0.18
C ASN A 130 6.05 -0.80 0.47
N ALA A 131 6.74 -1.66 1.22
CA ALA A 131 8.14 -1.42 1.54
C ALA A 131 8.97 -1.10 0.30
N GLY A 132 9.84 -0.09 0.42
CA GLY A 132 10.71 0.31 -0.66
C GLY A 132 11.93 1.07 -0.15
N THR A 133 13.01 0.99 -0.93
CA THR A 133 14.22 1.78 -0.73
C THR A 133 14.64 2.37 -2.06
N ALA A 134 15.28 3.54 -2.02
CA ALA A 134 15.75 4.24 -3.22
C ALA A 134 17.12 4.87 -2.96
N TYR A 135 18.00 4.69 -3.92
CA TYR A 135 19.29 5.36 -4.00
C TYR A 135 19.34 6.13 -5.32
N TYR A 136 19.61 7.40 -5.23
CA TYR A 136 19.65 8.34 -6.36
C TYR A 136 21.08 8.79 -6.60
N GLY A 137 21.44 9.05 -7.86
CA GLY A 137 22.75 9.48 -8.32
C GLY A 137 23.03 9.01 -9.74
N LEU A 138 24.19 9.40 -10.31
CA LEU A 138 24.65 8.84 -11.56
C LEU A 138 24.84 7.32 -11.40
N HIS A 139 24.44 6.55 -12.41
CA HIS A 139 24.40 5.09 -12.28
C HIS A 139 25.79 4.48 -11.99
N GLU A 140 26.84 5.03 -12.58
CA GLU A 140 28.24 4.63 -12.36
C GLU A 140 28.75 4.95 -10.95
N GLU A 141 28.09 5.83 -10.20
CA GLU A 141 28.45 6.21 -8.83
C GLU A 141 27.68 5.40 -7.77
N LEU A 142 26.64 4.67 -8.17
CA LEU A 142 25.87 3.85 -7.24
C LEU A 142 26.68 2.65 -6.74
N ARG A 143 26.67 2.45 -5.43
CA ARG A 143 27.31 1.27 -4.85
C ARG A 143 26.52 -0.01 -5.21
N PRO A 144 27.21 -1.10 -5.58
CA PRO A 144 26.54 -2.37 -5.93
C PRO A 144 25.58 -2.89 -4.85
N GLU A 145 25.91 -2.67 -3.57
CA GLU A 145 25.08 -3.06 -2.43
C GLU A 145 23.74 -2.34 -2.44
N GLY A 146 23.74 -1.03 -2.78
CA GLY A 146 22.53 -0.23 -2.90
C GLY A 146 21.62 -0.72 -4.04
N ILE A 147 22.22 -1.08 -5.19
CA ILE A 147 21.49 -1.66 -6.31
C ILE A 147 20.85 -3.00 -5.88
N SER A 148 21.65 -3.88 -5.24
CA SER A 148 21.17 -5.17 -4.74
C SER A 148 20.05 -5.00 -3.70
N GLU A 149 20.17 -4.05 -2.77
CA GLU A 149 19.13 -3.75 -1.78
C GLU A 149 17.83 -3.32 -2.47
N MET A 150 17.90 -2.41 -3.44
CA MET A 150 16.72 -1.97 -4.20
C MET A 150 16.03 -3.14 -4.91
N VAL A 151 16.78 -4.01 -5.58
CA VAL A 151 16.22 -5.18 -6.28
C VAL A 151 15.54 -6.11 -5.28
N ARG A 152 16.18 -6.39 -4.14
CA ARG A 152 15.63 -7.30 -3.12
C ARG A 152 14.38 -6.73 -2.46
N VAL A 153 14.44 -5.50 -1.97
CA VAL A 153 13.33 -4.92 -1.21
C VAL A 153 12.16 -4.55 -2.12
N ASN A 154 12.42 -3.93 -3.27
CA ASN A 154 11.36 -3.38 -4.11
C ASN A 154 10.72 -4.41 -5.06
N LEU A 155 11.41 -5.52 -5.35
CA LEU A 155 10.95 -6.48 -6.36
C LEU A 155 10.93 -7.93 -5.85
N GLU A 156 12.05 -8.46 -5.35
CA GLU A 156 12.14 -9.86 -4.90
C GLU A 156 11.18 -10.15 -3.74
N VAL A 157 11.21 -9.30 -2.70
CA VAL A 157 10.37 -9.47 -1.50
C VAL A 157 8.86 -9.46 -1.84
N PRO A 158 8.31 -8.52 -2.63
CA PRO A 158 6.93 -8.59 -3.10
C PRO A 158 6.58 -9.92 -3.80
N MET A 159 7.47 -10.44 -4.65
CA MET A 159 7.26 -11.72 -5.34
C MET A 159 7.23 -12.88 -4.35
N LEU A 160 8.17 -12.94 -3.40
CA LEU A 160 8.26 -14.01 -2.39
C LEU A 160 7.05 -14.02 -1.46
N LEU A 161 6.65 -12.85 -0.95
CA LEU A 161 5.47 -12.73 -0.08
C LEU A 161 4.19 -13.12 -0.83
N THR A 162 4.05 -12.65 -2.05
CA THR A 162 2.90 -13.00 -2.88
C THR A 162 2.86 -14.50 -3.15
N GLN A 163 3.98 -15.11 -3.53
CA GLN A 163 4.09 -16.56 -3.76
C GLN A 163 3.66 -17.36 -2.52
N GLN A 164 4.14 -16.98 -1.35
CA GLN A 164 3.84 -17.67 -0.09
C GLN A 164 2.36 -17.53 0.32
N LEU A 165 1.73 -16.38 0.05
CA LEU A 165 0.39 -16.05 0.51
C LEU A 165 -0.70 -16.27 -0.54
N LEU A 166 -0.35 -16.43 -1.82
CA LEU A 166 -1.31 -16.43 -2.93
C LEU A 166 -2.37 -17.54 -2.81
N ARG A 167 -1.99 -18.71 -2.30
CA ARG A 167 -2.97 -19.80 -2.08
C ARG A 167 -4.05 -19.39 -1.09
N THR A 168 -3.67 -18.77 0.01
CA THR A 168 -4.61 -18.25 1.02
C THR A 168 -5.46 -17.12 0.45
N LEU A 169 -4.85 -16.20 -0.31
CA LEU A 169 -5.60 -15.12 -0.97
C LEU A 169 -6.59 -15.65 -2.01
N LYS A 170 -6.23 -16.71 -2.77
CA LYS A 170 -7.18 -17.37 -3.70
C LYS A 170 -8.37 -18.00 -2.95
N GLN A 171 -8.14 -18.63 -1.82
CA GLN A 171 -9.22 -19.23 -1.00
C GLN A 171 -10.18 -18.20 -0.43
N ASN A 172 -9.67 -17.00 -0.14
CA ASN A 172 -10.41 -15.93 0.54
C ASN A 172 -10.87 -14.81 -0.41
N HIS A 173 -10.72 -14.98 -1.73
CA HIS A 173 -11.02 -13.94 -2.74
C HIS A 173 -10.36 -12.60 -2.38
N GLY A 174 -9.11 -12.66 -1.96
CA GLY A 174 -8.35 -11.55 -1.39
C GLY A 174 -7.87 -10.54 -2.43
N THR A 175 -7.07 -9.59 -1.95
CA THR A 175 -6.50 -8.52 -2.77
C THR A 175 -5.00 -8.42 -2.54
N VAL A 176 -4.25 -8.15 -3.60
CA VAL A 176 -2.83 -7.76 -3.57
C VAL A 176 -2.73 -6.31 -4.04
N ILE A 177 -2.11 -5.46 -3.24
CA ILE A 177 -1.79 -4.07 -3.62
C ILE A 177 -0.28 -3.93 -3.63
N ASN A 178 0.26 -3.49 -4.76
CA ASN A 178 1.68 -3.22 -4.95
C ASN A 178 1.91 -1.71 -5.11
N ILE A 179 2.67 -1.10 -4.19
CA ILE A 179 3.04 0.31 -4.30
C ILE A 179 4.26 0.41 -5.22
N SER A 180 3.99 0.73 -6.48
CA SER A 180 4.99 0.97 -7.51
C SER A 180 5.45 2.44 -7.50
N SER A 181 5.53 3.09 -8.65
CA SER A 181 5.89 4.50 -8.83
C SER A 181 5.58 4.93 -10.26
N VAL A 182 5.40 6.22 -10.51
CA VAL A 182 5.35 6.77 -11.87
C VAL A 182 6.65 6.51 -12.64
N THR A 183 7.77 6.28 -11.95
CA THR A 183 9.05 5.90 -12.56
C THR A 183 9.02 4.51 -13.22
N ALA A 184 7.99 3.71 -12.94
CA ALA A 184 7.77 2.44 -13.62
C ALA A 184 7.29 2.59 -15.08
N ILE A 185 6.74 3.74 -15.42
CA ILE A 185 6.13 4.02 -16.74
C ILE A 185 6.81 5.19 -17.48
N GLY A 186 7.90 5.71 -16.92
CA GLY A 186 8.64 6.83 -17.50
C GLY A 186 10.15 6.71 -17.26
N SER A 187 10.90 7.59 -17.92
CA SER A 187 12.35 7.73 -17.68
C SER A 187 12.59 8.33 -16.29
N ASN A 188 13.61 7.84 -15.60
CA ASN A 188 14.02 8.33 -14.29
C ASN A 188 15.55 8.53 -14.22
N PRO A 189 16.09 9.61 -14.82
CA PRO A 189 17.49 9.96 -14.67
C PRO A 189 17.87 10.09 -13.19
N HIS A 190 19.10 9.71 -12.84
CA HIS A 190 19.59 9.61 -11.46
C HIS A 190 18.86 8.58 -10.56
N GLY A 191 17.80 7.92 -11.05
CA GLY A 191 17.08 6.85 -10.34
C GLY A 191 16.93 5.59 -11.20
N VAL A 192 17.91 5.29 -12.05
CA VAL A 192 17.83 4.23 -13.08
C VAL A 192 17.50 2.87 -12.47
N ALA A 193 18.25 2.45 -11.44
CA ALA A 193 18.03 1.16 -10.78
C ALA A 193 16.69 1.13 -10.02
N TYR A 194 16.32 2.22 -9.35
CA TYR A 194 15.02 2.34 -8.69
C TYR A 194 13.86 2.20 -9.70
N GLY A 195 13.92 2.96 -10.81
CA GLY A 195 12.91 2.90 -11.87
C GLY A 195 12.76 1.48 -12.43
N ALA A 196 13.89 0.80 -12.68
CA ALA A 196 13.89 -0.59 -13.15
C ALA A 196 13.19 -1.55 -12.18
N THR A 197 13.41 -1.41 -10.85
CA THR A 197 12.73 -2.25 -9.86
C THR A 197 11.21 -1.99 -9.83
N LYS A 198 10.79 -0.74 -9.96
CA LYS A 198 9.37 -0.34 -9.97
C LYS A 198 8.69 -0.75 -11.27
N ALA A 199 9.38 -0.70 -12.41
CA ALA A 199 8.88 -1.25 -13.68
C ALA A 199 8.71 -2.77 -13.60
N GLY A 200 9.66 -3.49 -12.98
CA GLY A 200 9.55 -4.92 -12.72
C GLY A 200 8.35 -5.25 -11.83
N LEU A 201 8.12 -4.48 -10.76
CA LEU A 201 6.97 -4.67 -9.87
C LEU A 201 5.63 -4.41 -10.58
N LEU A 202 5.58 -3.40 -11.47
CA LEU A 202 4.40 -3.13 -12.29
C LEU A 202 4.11 -4.28 -13.27
N SER A 203 5.12 -4.77 -13.96
CA SER A 203 5.01 -5.93 -14.86
C SER A 203 4.54 -7.19 -14.11
N PHE A 204 5.11 -7.45 -12.93
CA PHE A 204 4.66 -8.50 -12.04
C PHE A 204 3.18 -8.35 -11.65
N SER A 205 2.74 -7.14 -11.31
CA SER A 205 1.35 -6.85 -10.92
C SER A 205 0.36 -7.16 -12.06
N ARG A 206 0.69 -6.75 -13.28
CA ARG A 206 -0.11 -6.99 -14.50
C ARG A 206 -0.27 -8.49 -14.76
N SER A 207 0.84 -9.23 -14.76
CA SER A 207 0.85 -10.67 -14.99
C SER A 207 0.11 -11.44 -13.90
N LEU A 208 0.30 -11.04 -12.63
CA LEU A 208 -0.38 -11.64 -11.49
C LEU A 208 -1.91 -11.38 -11.54
N PHE A 209 -2.35 -10.21 -11.99
CA PHE A 209 -3.76 -9.92 -12.18
C PHE A 209 -4.40 -10.91 -13.15
N ASP A 210 -3.80 -11.10 -14.32
CA ASP A 210 -4.35 -12.02 -15.32
C ASP A 210 -4.32 -13.48 -14.86
N GLU A 211 -3.29 -13.90 -14.12
CA GLU A 211 -3.20 -15.25 -13.56
C GLU A 211 -4.24 -15.50 -12.46
N ALA A 212 -4.44 -14.52 -11.55
CA ALA A 212 -5.16 -14.73 -10.30
C ALA A 212 -6.64 -14.33 -10.35
N ARG A 213 -7.05 -13.45 -11.31
CA ARG A 213 -8.43 -12.93 -11.41
C ARG A 213 -9.51 -14.02 -11.51
N LYS A 214 -9.23 -15.13 -12.17
CA LYS A 214 -10.17 -16.26 -12.30
C LYS A 214 -10.49 -16.95 -10.96
N TYR A 215 -9.67 -16.71 -9.93
CA TYR A 215 -9.88 -17.19 -8.57
C TYR A 215 -10.48 -16.11 -7.66
N GLY A 216 -10.93 -14.98 -8.23
CA GLY A 216 -11.49 -13.87 -7.47
C GLY A 216 -10.46 -12.99 -6.76
N VAL A 217 -9.16 -13.19 -7.01
CA VAL A 217 -8.11 -12.33 -6.46
C VAL A 217 -8.02 -11.04 -7.25
N ARG A 218 -8.10 -9.90 -6.57
CA ARG A 218 -7.85 -8.59 -7.16
C ARG A 218 -6.39 -8.22 -7.01
N VAL A 219 -5.83 -7.58 -8.02
CA VAL A 219 -4.45 -7.07 -7.98
C VAL A 219 -4.47 -5.63 -8.47
N THR A 220 -3.93 -4.72 -7.67
CA THR A 220 -3.83 -3.29 -7.99
C THR A 220 -2.39 -2.82 -7.83
N ALA A 221 -1.84 -2.18 -8.84
CA ALA A 221 -0.61 -1.42 -8.75
C ALA A 221 -0.95 0.06 -8.53
N ILE A 222 -0.44 0.67 -7.47
CA ILE A 222 -0.54 2.11 -7.25
C ILE A 222 0.80 2.73 -7.61
N LEU A 223 0.77 3.76 -8.46
CA LEU A 223 1.94 4.42 -9.00
C LEU A 223 1.99 5.88 -8.52
N PRO A 224 2.44 6.12 -7.28
CA PRO A 224 2.60 7.49 -6.79
C PRO A 224 3.77 8.18 -7.50
N ASP A 225 3.62 9.49 -7.69
CA ASP A 225 4.71 10.41 -7.98
C ASP A 225 5.38 10.86 -6.67
N MET A 226 6.11 11.98 -6.69
CA MET A 226 6.77 12.56 -5.53
C MET A 226 5.81 12.63 -4.33
N THR A 227 6.11 11.83 -3.32
CA THR A 227 5.36 11.79 -2.07
C THR A 227 6.28 12.20 -0.92
N ASP A 228 5.85 13.12 -0.05
CA ASP A 228 6.67 13.58 1.07
C ASP A 228 6.85 12.46 2.10
N THR A 229 7.99 11.81 2.03
CA THR A 229 8.38 10.69 2.90
C THR A 229 9.88 10.56 3.02
N GLU A 230 10.35 9.74 3.96
CA GLU A 230 11.75 9.39 4.16
C GLU A 230 12.39 8.58 2.99
N LEU A 231 11.66 8.33 1.90
CA LEU A 231 12.19 7.61 0.74
C LEU A 231 13.38 8.36 0.11
N TYR A 232 13.35 9.69 0.15
CA TYR A 232 14.36 10.58 -0.43
C TYR A 232 15.49 10.96 0.54
N ARG A 233 15.63 10.25 1.68
CA ARG A 233 16.68 10.56 2.68
C ARG A 233 18.10 10.50 2.12
N HIS A 234 18.34 9.64 1.12
CA HIS A 234 19.64 9.47 0.45
C HIS A 234 19.76 10.23 -0.88
N ALA A 235 18.76 11.00 -1.26
CA ALA A 235 18.79 11.85 -2.44
C ALA A 235 19.38 13.23 -2.11
N ASP A 236 19.91 13.92 -3.11
CA ASP A 236 20.36 15.31 -3.06
C ASP A 236 19.21 16.32 -3.22
N PHE A 237 17.98 15.82 -3.24
CA PHE A 237 16.74 16.58 -3.34
C PHE A 237 15.69 16.07 -2.36
N THR A 238 14.67 16.89 -2.16
CA THR A 238 13.45 16.57 -1.40
C THR A 238 12.24 17.12 -2.13
N ALA A 239 11.03 16.76 -1.68
CA ALA A 239 9.80 17.37 -2.14
C ALA A 239 9.81 18.89 -1.86
N ASP A 240 9.29 19.70 -2.76
CA ASP A 240 9.04 21.12 -2.49
C ASP A 240 7.91 21.21 -1.44
N PRO A 241 8.03 22.08 -0.42
CA PRO A 241 7.04 22.17 0.65
C PRO A 241 5.70 22.78 0.24
N ALA A 242 5.57 23.28 -1.01
CA ALA A 242 4.28 23.76 -1.50
C ALA A 242 3.29 22.59 -1.62
N MET A 243 2.08 22.79 -1.10
CA MET A 243 1.05 21.75 -0.93
C MET A 243 0.61 21.08 -2.26
N ASP A 244 0.76 21.78 -3.37
CA ASP A 244 0.43 21.31 -4.73
C ASP A 244 1.62 20.70 -5.49
N ALA A 245 2.79 20.64 -4.86
CA ALA A 245 4.05 20.20 -5.48
C ALA A 245 4.45 18.76 -5.16
N HIS A 246 3.79 18.11 -4.22
CA HIS A 246 4.01 16.73 -3.81
C HIS A 246 2.70 16.07 -3.40
N LEU A 247 2.72 14.75 -3.28
CA LEU A 247 1.66 13.96 -2.67
C LEU A 247 1.96 13.77 -1.17
N GLU A 248 0.90 13.70 -0.37
CA GLU A 248 0.95 13.23 1.00
C GLU A 248 0.82 11.69 1.04
N ALA A 249 1.30 11.09 2.12
CA ALA A 249 1.15 9.65 2.34
C ALA A 249 -0.33 9.21 2.38
N GLU A 250 -1.19 10.09 2.85
CA GLU A 250 -2.65 9.95 2.93
C GLU A 250 -3.30 9.87 1.55
N ASP A 251 -2.78 10.56 0.53
CA ASP A 251 -3.30 10.46 -0.85
C ASP A 251 -3.14 9.04 -1.41
N VAL A 252 -2.03 8.39 -1.05
CA VAL A 252 -1.80 6.99 -1.44
C VAL A 252 -2.71 6.04 -0.64
N ALA A 253 -2.96 6.32 0.64
CA ALA A 253 -3.90 5.55 1.45
C ALA A 253 -5.35 5.69 0.95
N ASP A 254 -5.75 6.87 0.45
CA ASP A 254 -7.05 7.10 -0.19
C ASP A 254 -7.20 6.26 -1.46
N ALA A 255 -6.15 6.15 -2.27
CA ALA A 255 -6.15 5.29 -3.45
C ALA A 255 -6.26 3.80 -3.10
N VAL A 256 -5.64 3.36 -1.98
CA VAL A 256 -5.82 2.00 -1.45
C VAL A 256 -7.28 1.77 -1.05
N GLU A 257 -7.88 2.69 -0.30
CA GLU A 257 -9.30 2.61 0.08
C GLU A 257 -10.19 2.53 -1.15
N TYR A 258 -9.98 3.40 -2.15
CA TYR A 258 -10.74 3.36 -3.39
C TYR A 258 -10.66 1.98 -4.08
N ALA A 259 -9.46 1.41 -4.21
CA ALA A 259 -9.28 0.09 -4.82
C ALA A 259 -10.01 -1.03 -4.05
N LEU A 260 -10.12 -0.91 -2.72
CA LEU A 260 -10.76 -1.90 -1.85
C LEU A 260 -12.29 -1.78 -1.83
N THR A 261 -12.84 -0.57 -1.99
CA THR A 261 -14.26 -0.26 -1.85
C THR A 261 -15.06 -0.27 -3.15
N THR A 262 -14.42 -0.57 -4.28
CA THR A 262 -15.13 -0.78 -5.55
C THR A 262 -16.14 -1.93 -5.45
N ARG A 263 -17.25 -1.83 -6.20
CA ARG A 263 -18.28 -2.87 -6.22
C ARG A 263 -17.71 -4.26 -6.57
N ALA A 264 -18.37 -5.31 -6.09
CA ALA A 264 -18.05 -6.68 -6.47
C ALA A 264 -18.05 -6.84 -8.00
N GLY A 265 -17.04 -7.52 -8.54
CA GLY A 265 -16.85 -7.70 -9.98
C GLY A 265 -16.08 -6.56 -10.67
N THR A 266 -15.70 -5.49 -9.94
CA THR A 266 -14.81 -4.44 -10.46
C THR A 266 -13.44 -4.59 -9.83
N CYS A 267 -12.41 -4.58 -10.67
CA CYS A 267 -11.03 -4.43 -10.25
C CYS A 267 -10.44 -3.18 -10.89
N VAL A 268 -9.64 -2.44 -10.13
CA VAL A 268 -8.86 -1.30 -10.62
C VAL A 268 -7.41 -1.76 -10.72
N PRO A 269 -6.91 -2.15 -11.91
CA PRO A 269 -5.58 -2.76 -12.02
C PRO A 269 -4.45 -1.79 -11.71
N GLU A 270 -4.64 -0.50 -12.06
CA GLU A 270 -3.62 0.53 -11.90
C GLU A 270 -4.25 1.84 -11.46
N ILE A 271 -3.56 2.55 -10.53
CA ILE A 271 -3.90 3.91 -10.13
C ILE A 271 -2.62 4.75 -10.21
N ILE A 272 -2.66 5.83 -10.98
CA ILE A 272 -1.54 6.76 -11.10
C ILE A 272 -1.91 8.03 -10.34
N LEU A 273 -1.06 8.42 -9.39
CA LEU A 273 -1.23 9.63 -8.60
C LEU A 273 -0.11 10.62 -8.94
N ARG A 274 -0.48 11.86 -9.21
CA ARG A 274 0.48 12.95 -9.46
C ARG A 274 0.07 14.19 -8.67
N PRO A 275 1.03 14.95 -8.11
CA PRO A 275 0.73 16.27 -7.62
C PRO A 275 0.35 17.20 -8.80
N GLN A 276 -0.37 18.26 -8.52
CA GLN A 276 -0.75 19.25 -9.53
C GLN A 276 0.50 19.86 -10.20
N LEU A 277 1.51 20.18 -9.40
CA LEU A 277 2.80 20.69 -9.84
C LEU A 277 3.91 19.77 -9.35
N HIS A 278 4.65 19.18 -10.28
CA HIS A 278 5.82 18.37 -9.90
C HIS A 278 7.03 19.29 -9.67
N ARG A 279 7.43 19.50 -8.42
CA ARG A 279 8.59 20.31 -8.06
C ARG A 279 9.46 19.58 -7.04
N ILE A 280 10.78 19.74 -7.21
CA ILE A 280 11.79 19.26 -6.27
C ILE A 280 12.61 20.45 -5.74
N LYS A 281 13.06 20.33 -4.50
CA LYS A 281 13.99 21.26 -3.88
C LYS A 281 15.33 20.56 -3.69
N LYS A 282 16.41 21.14 -4.17
CA LYS A 282 17.77 20.65 -3.88
C LYS A 282 18.07 20.82 -2.38
N LYS A 283 18.71 19.83 -1.78
CA LYS A 283 19.19 19.89 -0.38
C LYS A 283 20.43 20.78 -0.28
#